data_ad417ecd1131e569107e257edca364d0
#
_entry.id   ad417ecd1131e569107e257edca364d0
#
_cell.length_a   1.000
_cell.length_b   1.000
_cell.length_c   1.000
_cell.angle_alpha   90.00
_cell.angle_beta   90.00
_cell.angle_gamma   90.00
#
_symmetry.space_group_name_H-M   'P 1'
#
loop_
_entity.id
_entity.type
_entity.pdbx_description
1 polymer ?
#
loop_
_entity_poly.entity_id
_entity_poly.type
_entity_poly.pdbx_seq_one_letter_code
_entity_poly.pdbx_strand_id
1 'polypeptide(L)'
;MTTLIVNYTELRFTSEVEMTRYLSQTEEIWNEKVMGMLLESGLQRKTVTQIWNQSDHFKLGIVWEYESPDAFKTCQLIFAEEILPHAQRFGMVAKSFRGVPVLDWRGESGGLRRSNAPDKGIEESMDAEVLDQQPD
;
A
#
# COMPACT_ATOMS: atom_id res chain seq x y z
N MET A 1 8.35 18.90 -10.51
CA MET A 1 7.21 18.33 -9.79
C MET A 1 7.40 16.84 -9.61
N THR A 2 7.30 16.37 -8.39
CA THR A 2 7.49 14.97 -8.08
C THR A 2 6.28 14.16 -8.53
N THR A 3 6.52 13.02 -9.17
CA THR A 3 5.44 12.12 -9.58
C THR A 3 5.01 11.28 -8.39
N LEU A 4 3.81 11.49 -7.91
CA LEU A 4 3.25 10.70 -6.82
C LEU A 4 2.74 9.37 -7.35
N ILE A 5 3.11 8.31 -6.67
CA ILE A 5 2.59 6.97 -6.97
C ILE A 5 1.60 6.60 -5.87
N VAL A 6 0.43 6.13 -6.28
CA VAL A 6 -0.58 5.65 -5.35
C VAL A 6 -0.75 4.15 -5.55
N ASN A 7 -0.64 3.41 -4.45
CA ASN A 7 -0.84 1.97 -4.45
C ASN A 7 -2.00 1.64 -3.52
N TYR A 8 -2.93 0.83 -4.01
CA TYR A 8 -4.08 0.37 -3.24
C TYR A 8 -3.89 -1.11 -2.95
N THR A 9 -3.90 -1.48 -1.68
CA THR A 9 -3.78 -2.88 -1.28
C THR A 9 -5.05 -3.32 -0.59
N GLU A 10 -5.63 -4.41 -1.07
CA GLU A 10 -6.73 -5.07 -0.40
C GLU A 10 -6.18 -6.29 0.34
N LEU A 11 -6.40 -6.35 1.64
CA LEU A 11 -6.08 -7.53 2.45
C LEU A 11 -7.39 -8.23 2.77
N ARG A 12 -7.53 -9.46 2.29
CA ARG A 12 -8.71 -10.27 2.58
C ARG A 12 -8.33 -11.39 3.53
N PHE A 13 -9.02 -11.45 4.65
CA PHE A 13 -8.76 -12.44 5.69
C PHE A 13 -9.74 -13.60 5.60
N THR A 14 -9.32 -14.75 6.12
CA THR A 14 -10.15 -15.95 6.12
C THR A 14 -11.30 -15.86 7.12
N SER A 15 -11.16 -15.02 8.15
CA SER A 15 -12.18 -14.85 9.18
C SER A 15 -11.99 -13.53 9.90
N GLU A 16 -13.01 -13.13 10.65
CA GLU A 16 -12.95 -11.95 11.50
C GLU A 16 -11.87 -12.10 12.57
N VAL A 17 -11.69 -13.31 13.09
CA VAL A 17 -10.67 -13.57 14.09
C VAL A 17 -9.27 -13.28 13.53
N GLU A 18 -8.99 -13.71 12.30
CA GLU A 18 -7.69 -13.46 11.67
C GLU A 18 -7.48 -11.98 11.40
N MET A 19 -8.50 -11.26 10.95
CA MET A 19 -8.43 -9.83 10.73
C MET A 19 -8.14 -9.09 12.04
N THR A 20 -8.86 -9.45 13.11
CA THR A 20 -8.68 -8.84 14.43
C THR A 20 -7.29 -9.12 14.97
N ARG A 21 -6.78 -10.34 14.77
CA ARG A 21 -5.44 -10.72 15.19
C ARG A 21 -4.39 -9.88 14.46
N TYR A 22 -4.56 -9.69 13.16
CA TYR A 22 -3.65 -8.86 12.39
C TYR A 22 -3.68 -7.40 12.89
N LEU A 23 -4.88 -6.84 13.08
CA LEU A 23 -5.02 -5.47 13.55
C LEU A 23 -4.39 -5.27 14.93
N SER A 24 -4.48 -6.26 15.80
CA SER A 24 -3.88 -6.17 17.13
C SER A 24 -2.36 -6.20 17.10
N GLN A 25 -1.76 -6.72 16.03
CA GLN A 25 -0.31 -6.82 15.90
C GLN A 25 0.28 -5.86 14.87
N THR A 26 -0.57 -5.05 14.26
CA THR A 26 -0.12 -4.21 13.13
C THR A 26 0.96 -3.20 13.53
N GLU A 27 0.90 -2.64 14.73
CA GLU A 27 1.91 -1.69 15.20
C GLU A 27 3.24 -2.35 15.52
N GLU A 28 3.24 -3.62 15.82
CA GLU A 28 4.47 -4.37 16.04
C GLU A 28 5.13 -4.75 14.72
N ILE A 29 4.31 -5.09 13.72
CA ILE A 29 4.79 -5.44 12.38
C ILE A 29 5.30 -4.18 11.68
N TRP A 30 4.49 -3.13 11.66
CA TRP A 30 4.81 -1.84 11.07
C TRP A 30 5.29 -0.90 12.17
N ASN A 31 6.41 -1.26 12.80
CA ASN A 31 6.92 -0.53 13.95
C ASN A 31 7.64 0.77 13.55
N GLU A 32 8.06 1.54 14.53
CA GLU A 32 8.70 2.83 14.27
C GLU A 32 9.95 2.71 13.40
N LYS A 33 10.72 1.64 13.58
CA LYS A 33 11.93 1.43 12.77
C LYS A 33 11.55 1.25 11.31
N VAL A 34 10.61 0.36 11.04
CA VAL A 34 10.16 0.07 9.67
C VAL A 34 9.52 1.29 9.04
N MET A 35 8.61 1.94 9.76
CA MET A 35 7.94 3.13 9.25
C MET A 35 8.94 4.25 8.99
N GLY A 36 9.93 4.41 9.86
CA GLY A 36 11.00 5.39 9.64
C GLY A 36 11.79 5.12 8.36
N MET A 37 12.12 3.86 8.11
CA MET A 37 12.81 3.47 6.88
C MET A 37 11.97 3.79 5.64
N LEU A 38 10.67 3.52 5.69
CA LEU A 38 9.77 3.78 4.58
C LEU A 38 9.64 5.28 4.32
N LEU A 39 9.46 6.07 5.37
CA LEU A 39 9.34 7.53 5.24
C LEU A 39 10.63 8.14 4.68
N GLU A 40 11.79 7.68 5.13
CA GLU A 40 13.06 8.15 4.60
C GLU A 40 13.24 7.76 3.13
N SER A 41 12.61 6.67 2.71
CA SER A 41 12.69 6.18 1.34
C SER A 41 11.67 6.82 0.41
N GLY A 42 10.82 7.71 0.91
CA GLY A 42 9.89 8.47 0.09
C GLY A 42 8.41 8.10 0.21
N LEU A 43 8.07 7.25 1.18
CA LEU A 43 6.65 7.04 1.51
C LEU A 43 6.12 8.33 2.14
N GLN A 44 5.02 8.85 1.61
CA GLN A 44 4.41 10.07 2.11
C GLN A 44 3.24 9.83 3.04
N ARG A 45 2.47 8.78 2.76
CA ARG A 45 1.28 8.49 3.56
C ARG A 45 0.88 7.02 3.43
N LYS A 46 0.43 6.46 4.52
CA LYS A 46 -0.18 5.13 4.57
C LYS A 46 -1.48 5.26 5.34
N THR A 47 -2.58 4.88 4.72
CA THR A 47 -3.89 4.91 5.36
C THR A 47 -4.48 3.51 5.36
N VAL A 48 -4.82 3.00 6.53
CA VAL A 48 -5.45 1.68 6.66
C VAL A 48 -6.92 1.89 6.97
N THR A 49 -7.79 1.27 6.18
CA THR A 49 -9.23 1.37 6.38
C THR A 49 -9.83 -0.03 6.55
N GLN A 50 -10.87 -0.12 7.34
CA GLN A 50 -11.66 -1.34 7.43
C GLN A 50 -12.83 -1.20 6.46
N ILE A 51 -13.01 -2.18 5.59
CA ILE A 51 -14.07 -2.14 4.59
C ILE A 51 -15.37 -2.66 5.21
N TRP A 52 -16.40 -1.82 5.22
CA TRP A 52 -17.67 -2.14 5.90
C TRP A 52 -18.78 -2.61 4.98
N ASN A 53 -18.76 -2.20 3.73
CA ASN A 53 -19.89 -2.42 2.84
C ASN A 53 -19.89 -3.76 2.12
N GLN A 54 -19.09 -4.69 2.59
CA GLN A 54 -19.05 -6.06 2.07
C GLN A 54 -19.21 -7.03 3.22
N SER A 55 -20.31 -7.76 3.21
CA SER A 55 -20.70 -8.62 4.32
C SER A 55 -20.04 -10.00 4.31
N ASP A 56 -19.59 -10.46 3.16
CA ASP A 56 -19.09 -11.82 3.01
C ASP A 56 -17.59 -11.98 3.21
N HIS A 57 -16.88 -10.87 3.38
CA HIS A 57 -15.43 -10.90 3.45
C HIS A 57 -14.90 -9.94 4.51
N PHE A 58 -13.85 -10.36 5.17
CA PHE A 58 -13.18 -9.54 6.17
C PHE A 58 -11.98 -8.89 5.48
N LYS A 59 -12.09 -7.60 5.20
CA LYS A 59 -11.13 -6.89 4.37
C LYS A 59 -10.65 -5.60 4.99
N LEU A 60 -9.36 -5.34 4.75
CA LEU A 60 -8.76 -4.04 5.01
C LEU A 60 -8.33 -3.45 3.66
N GLY A 61 -8.48 -2.15 3.52
CA GLY A 61 -7.95 -1.43 2.37
C GLY A 61 -6.82 -0.53 2.83
N ILE A 62 -5.70 -0.55 2.13
CA ILE A 62 -4.56 0.29 2.46
C ILE A 62 -4.25 1.18 1.27
N VAL A 63 -4.15 2.48 1.51
CA VAL A 63 -3.72 3.43 0.50
C VAL A 63 -2.30 3.86 0.85
N TRP A 64 -1.40 3.68 -0.11
CA TRP A 64 0.00 4.04 0.02
C TRP A 64 0.31 5.15 -0.97
N GLU A 65 0.94 6.22 -0.52
CA GLU A 65 1.30 7.35 -1.37
C GLU A 65 2.81 7.55 -1.31
N TYR A 66 3.46 7.46 -2.46
CA TYR A 66 4.91 7.57 -2.60
C TYR A 66 5.27 8.79 -3.43
N GLU A 67 6.40 9.41 -3.12
CA GLU A 67 6.81 10.62 -3.85
C GLU A 67 7.28 10.35 -5.29
N SER A 68 7.70 9.13 -5.59
CA SER A 68 8.26 8.79 -6.89
C SER A 68 8.25 7.29 -7.15
N PRO A 69 8.44 6.86 -8.42
CA PRO A 69 8.62 5.44 -8.72
C PRO A 69 9.83 4.84 -8.01
N ASP A 70 10.92 5.57 -7.86
CA ASP A 70 12.10 5.08 -7.16
C ASP A 70 11.80 4.87 -5.68
N ALA A 71 11.04 5.76 -5.06
CA ALA A 71 10.59 5.60 -3.68
C ALA A 71 9.78 4.32 -3.52
N PHE A 72 8.85 4.07 -4.42
CA PHE A 72 8.06 2.86 -4.41
C PHE A 72 8.95 1.62 -4.45
N LYS A 73 9.90 1.57 -5.37
CA LYS A 73 10.80 0.42 -5.52
C LYS A 73 11.64 0.17 -4.27
N THR A 74 12.17 1.23 -3.69
CA THR A 74 12.97 1.13 -2.47
C THR A 74 12.12 0.60 -1.33
N CYS A 75 10.89 1.09 -1.20
CA CYS A 75 9.96 0.60 -0.18
C CYS A 75 9.61 -0.87 -0.37
N GLN A 76 9.52 -1.35 -1.60
CA GLN A 76 9.24 -2.77 -1.86
C GLN A 76 10.35 -3.67 -1.33
N LEU A 77 11.59 -3.24 -1.40
CA LEU A 77 12.70 -4.00 -0.83
C LEU A 77 12.58 -4.09 0.70
N ILE A 78 12.18 -2.99 1.32
CA ILE A 78 11.96 -2.96 2.76
C ILE A 78 10.81 -3.90 3.14
N PHE A 79 9.72 -3.89 2.38
CA PHE A 79 8.59 -4.80 2.60
C PHE A 79 9.04 -6.25 2.54
N ALA A 80 9.85 -6.61 1.55
CA ALA A 80 10.33 -7.97 1.39
C ALA A 80 11.15 -8.43 2.59
N GLU A 81 11.99 -7.57 3.14
CA GLU A 81 12.85 -7.93 4.27
C GLU A 81 12.14 -7.88 5.62
N GLU A 82 11.35 -6.83 5.85
CA GLU A 82 10.83 -6.54 7.18
C GLU A 82 9.38 -6.95 7.40
N ILE A 83 8.59 -7.02 6.34
CA ILE A 83 7.15 -7.22 6.47
C ILE A 83 6.70 -8.60 5.99
N LEU A 84 7.15 -9.04 4.84
CA LEU A 84 6.68 -10.29 4.23
C LEU A 84 6.77 -11.50 5.15
N PRO A 85 7.87 -11.70 5.91
CA PRO A 85 7.95 -12.83 6.83
C PRO A 85 6.85 -12.80 7.91
N HIS A 86 6.45 -11.61 8.35
CA HIS A 86 5.37 -11.47 9.34
C HIS A 86 4.00 -11.67 8.71
N ALA A 87 3.81 -11.14 7.51
CA ALA A 87 2.54 -11.24 6.80
C ALA A 87 2.14 -12.69 6.55
N GLN A 88 3.11 -13.55 6.30
CA GLN A 88 2.87 -14.96 6.01
C GLN A 88 2.30 -15.74 7.19
N ARG A 89 2.31 -15.17 8.40
CA ARG A 89 1.75 -15.82 9.59
C ARG A 89 0.24 -15.65 9.72
N PHE A 90 -0.36 -14.84 8.87
CA PHE A 90 -1.79 -14.56 8.92
C PHE A 90 -2.52 -15.20 7.75
N GLY A 91 -3.76 -15.60 8.00
CA GLY A 91 -4.62 -16.14 6.94
C GLY A 91 -5.20 -15.01 6.09
N MET A 92 -4.40 -14.47 5.20
CA MET A 92 -4.83 -13.36 4.35
C MET A 92 -4.27 -13.46 2.94
N VAL A 93 -4.98 -12.86 2.00
CA VAL A 93 -4.56 -12.70 0.61
C VAL A 93 -4.44 -11.21 0.34
N ALA A 94 -3.30 -10.79 -0.18
CA ALA A 94 -3.06 -9.40 -0.55
C ALA A 94 -3.18 -9.23 -2.05
N LYS A 95 -3.86 -8.16 -2.46
CA LYS A 95 -4.00 -7.81 -3.86
C LYS A 95 -3.79 -6.31 -4.00
N SER A 96 -2.89 -5.91 -4.90
CA SER A 96 -2.52 -4.50 -5.04
C SER A 96 -2.75 -4.00 -6.45
N PHE A 97 -3.13 -2.72 -6.52
CA PHE A 97 -3.29 -1.97 -7.77
C PHE A 97 -2.57 -0.65 -7.59
N ARG A 98 -1.83 -0.22 -8.59
CA ARG A 98 -1.07 1.02 -8.48
C ARG A 98 -1.24 1.88 -9.70
N GLY A 99 -1.07 3.17 -9.49
CA GLY A 99 -1.20 4.13 -10.56
C GLY A 99 -0.55 5.45 -10.20
N VAL A 100 -0.60 6.36 -11.16
CA VAL A 100 -0.14 7.73 -11.01
C VAL A 100 -1.36 8.64 -11.08
N PRO A 101 -1.51 9.58 -10.15
CA PRO A 101 -2.66 10.50 -10.20
C PRO A 101 -2.67 11.29 -11.52
N VAL A 102 -3.81 11.29 -12.18
CA VAL A 102 -4.01 12.10 -13.38
C VAL A 102 -4.91 13.28 -13.08
N LEU A 103 -5.61 13.21 -11.96
CA LEU A 103 -6.53 14.24 -11.52
C LEU A 103 -6.56 14.23 -10.01
N ASP A 104 -6.35 15.37 -9.38
CA ASP A 104 -6.32 15.47 -7.92
C ASP A 104 -7.23 16.62 -7.51
N TRP A 105 -8.32 16.29 -6.86
CA TRP A 105 -9.28 17.28 -6.35
C TRP A 105 -9.18 17.31 -4.83
N ARG A 106 -8.86 18.47 -4.29
CA ARG A 106 -8.74 18.66 -2.85
C ARG A 106 -9.79 19.64 -2.34
N GLY A 107 -10.47 19.27 -1.27
CA GLY A 107 -11.60 20.01 -0.76
C GLY A 107 -11.27 21.32 -0.03
N GLU A 108 -10.06 21.46 0.51
CA GLU A 108 -9.75 22.65 1.28
C GLU A 108 -9.14 23.78 0.46
N SER A 109 -7.87 23.74 0.22
CA SER A 109 -7.19 24.84 -0.47
C SER A 109 -6.66 24.47 -1.84
N GLY A 110 -6.70 23.21 -2.19
CA GLY A 110 -6.04 22.74 -3.38
C GLY A 110 -6.84 22.84 -4.66
N GLY A 111 -8.16 22.67 -4.57
CA GLY A 111 -8.99 22.55 -5.76
C GLY A 111 -8.58 21.37 -6.63
N LEU A 112 -8.82 21.50 -7.92
CA LEU A 112 -8.53 20.43 -8.88
C LEU A 112 -7.13 20.57 -9.44
N ARG A 113 -6.40 19.47 -9.46
CA ARG A 113 -5.09 19.38 -10.08
C ARG A 113 -5.08 18.25 -11.10
N ARG A 114 -4.42 18.48 -12.22
CA ARG A 114 -4.27 17.47 -13.26
C ARG A 114 -2.80 17.15 -13.44
N SER A 115 -2.52 15.88 -13.69
CA SER A 115 -1.17 15.41 -13.97
C SER A 115 -1.16 14.80 -15.37
N ASN A 116 0.03 14.74 -15.96
CA ASN A 116 0.20 14.03 -17.22
C ASN A 116 0.01 12.53 -16.97
N ALA A 117 -0.43 11.82 -18.00
CA ALA A 117 -0.54 10.37 -17.92
C ALA A 117 0.84 9.76 -17.66
N PRO A 118 0.90 8.66 -16.94
CA PRO A 118 2.17 8.02 -16.64
C PRO A 118 2.81 7.45 -17.90
N ASP A 119 4.14 7.46 -17.90
CA ASP A 119 4.93 6.83 -18.91
C ASP A 119 4.79 5.31 -18.79
N LYS A 120 4.73 4.61 -19.92
CA LYS A 120 4.67 3.15 -19.91
C LYS A 120 5.86 2.50 -19.22
N GLY A 121 7.03 3.13 -19.32
CA GLY A 121 8.23 2.64 -18.63
C GLY A 121 8.05 2.60 -17.12
N ILE A 122 7.33 3.57 -16.56
CA ILE A 122 7.02 3.60 -15.14
C ILE A 122 6.11 2.43 -14.79
N GLU A 123 5.04 2.21 -15.56
CA GLU A 123 4.11 1.13 -15.33
C GLU A 123 4.81 -0.23 -15.38
N GLU A 124 5.58 -0.47 -16.41
CA GLU A 124 6.31 -1.72 -16.59
C GLU A 124 7.29 -1.98 -15.45
N SER A 125 8.01 -0.94 -15.03
CA SER A 125 9.00 -1.09 -13.96
C SER A 125 8.38 -1.37 -12.60
N MET A 126 7.10 -1.05 -12.42
CA MET A 126 6.40 -1.25 -11.16
C MET A 126 5.57 -2.53 -11.11
N ASP A 127 5.48 -3.28 -12.19
CA ASP A 127 4.70 -4.50 -12.21
C ASP A 127 5.38 -5.68 -11.52
N ALA A 128 6.68 -5.67 -11.43
CA ALA A 128 7.43 -6.71 -10.73
C ALA A 128 7.50 -6.38 -9.25
N GLU A 129 6.59 -6.94 -8.45
CA GLU A 129 6.44 -6.55 -7.06
C GLU A 129 6.17 -7.73 -6.17
N VAL A 130 6.86 -7.81 -5.03
CA VAL A 130 6.77 -8.96 -4.13
C VAL A 130 5.46 -9.10 -3.41
N LEU A 131 4.82 -7.99 -3.08
CA LEU A 131 3.57 -8.04 -2.32
C LEU A 131 2.37 -8.45 -3.16
N ASP A 132 2.45 -8.31 -4.48
CA ASP A 132 1.38 -8.72 -5.38
C ASP A 132 1.38 -10.22 -5.64
N GLN A 133 2.36 -10.92 -5.14
CA GLN A 133 2.55 -12.35 -5.38
C GLN A 133 2.19 -13.20 -4.18
N GLN A 134 1.23 -12.75 -3.40
CA GLN A 134 0.79 -13.50 -2.25
C GLN A 134 0.08 -14.77 -2.68
N PRO A 135 0.44 -15.92 -2.13
CA PRO A 135 -0.27 -17.16 -2.45
C PRO A 135 -1.67 -17.11 -1.85
N ASP A 136 -2.56 -17.76 -2.49
CA ASP A 136 -3.93 -17.90 -2.01
C ASP A 136 -4.02 -18.87 -0.83
#